data_140655fdf863f93e21af1b09c62d23e6
#
_entry.id   140655fdf863f93e21af1b09c62d23e6
#
_cell.length_a   1.000
_cell.length_b   1.000
_cell.length_c   1.000
_cell.angle_alpha   90.00
_cell.angle_beta   90.00
_cell.angle_gamma   90.00
#
_symmetry.space_group_name_H-M   'P 1'
#
loop_
_entity.id
_entity.type
_entity.pdbx_description
1 polymer ?
#
loop_
_entity_poly.entity_id
_entity_poly.type
_entity_poly.pdbx_seq_one_letter_code
_entity_poly.pdbx_strand_id
1 'polypeptide(L)'
;MNEVAVARPRVLTVIVSYNFEPWIERCLSSIRDSDYPSDLVVIDNASTDRTVSIIAERYRWIRLVRSRKNLGFGQANNIGMRMALEENYDYVFLVNQDAWIEPNTVGTLVGLAEKYPDYGVLSPVHLDGKGEHLDGSFAKYVGGASAVSSKKSDIVEAAFVNAAFWFIPVSALKKVGGFSPLFFHYGEDVDYIHRMRFYGYRVGYTPLTSGCHDRQNRPITRETQMKLDRVYYLSVVSDLNSGMAKCLGGY
;
A
#
# COMPACT_ATOMS: atom_id res chain seq x y z
N MET A 1 19.99 -14.10 34.45
CA MET A 1 19.79 -12.91 33.62
C MET A 1 18.40 -13.08 33.00
N ASN A 2 17.44 -12.25 33.41
CA ASN A 2 16.10 -12.30 32.80
C ASN A 2 16.22 -11.76 31.37
N GLU A 3 16.04 -12.60 30.36
CA GLU A 3 15.80 -12.12 29.00
C GLU A 3 14.55 -11.24 29.06
N VAL A 4 14.72 -9.95 28.86
CA VAL A 4 13.60 -9.05 28.61
C VAL A 4 13.06 -9.50 27.25
N ALA A 5 11.91 -10.15 27.23
CA ALA A 5 11.23 -10.51 26.00
C ALA A 5 11.00 -9.21 25.21
N VAL A 6 11.74 -9.02 24.12
CA VAL A 6 11.53 -7.89 23.22
C VAL A 6 10.11 -7.99 22.69
N ALA A 7 9.29 -6.99 22.97
CA ALA A 7 7.91 -6.98 22.50
C ALA A 7 7.88 -7.05 20.97
N ARG A 8 7.08 -7.94 20.42
CA ARG A 8 6.92 -8.11 18.97
C ARG A 8 6.36 -6.80 18.38
N PRO A 9 6.94 -6.27 17.28
CA PRO A 9 6.42 -5.09 16.61
C PRO A 9 4.94 -5.20 16.27
N ARG A 10 4.17 -4.15 16.51
CA ARG A 10 2.74 -4.08 16.24
C ARG A 10 2.48 -3.58 14.83
N VAL A 11 1.68 -4.31 14.07
CA VAL A 11 1.30 -3.97 12.69
C VAL A 11 -0.19 -3.67 12.64
N LEU A 12 -0.56 -2.53 12.04
CA LEU A 12 -1.93 -2.24 11.64
C LEU A 12 -2.08 -2.45 10.13
N THR A 13 -2.82 -3.47 9.73
CA THR A 13 -3.23 -3.67 8.34
C THR A 13 -4.44 -2.79 8.05
N VAL A 14 -4.39 -2.01 6.98
CA VAL A 14 -5.44 -1.07 6.57
C VAL A 14 -5.94 -1.45 5.18
N ILE A 15 -7.24 -1.67 5.07
CA ILE A 15 -7.93 -1.92 3.79
C ILE A 15 -8.97 -0.82 3.58
N VAL A 16 -8.90 -0.13 2.45
CA VAL A 16 -9.96 0.78 2.00
C VAL A 16 -10.90 0.00 1.11
N SER A 17 -12.18 -0.05 1.49
CA SER A 17 -13.22 -0.76 0.75
C SER A 17 -14.19 0.19 0.05
N TYR A 18 -14.54 -0.14 -1.20
CA TYR A 18 -15.62 0.45 -1.96
C TYR A 18 -16.23 -0.60 -2.88
N ASN A 19 -17.44 -1.11 -2.53
CA ASN A 19 -18.08 -2.24 -3.18
C ASN A 19 -17.16 -3.47 -3.22
N PHE A 20 -16.78 -3.92 -2.02
CA PHE A 20 -15.76 -4.93 -1.78
C PHE A 20 -16.29 -6.36 -1.85
N GLU A 21 -17.59 -6.56 -1.96
CA GLU A 21 -18.26 -7.86 -1.86
C GLU A 21 -17.55 -9.00 -2.62
N PRO A 22 -17.05 -8.82 -3.87
CA PRO A 22 -16.43 -9.92 -4.62
C PRO A 22 -15.13 -10.48 -4.02
N TRP A 23 -14.39 -9.69 -3.24
CA TRP A 23 -13.07 -10.05 -2.73
C TRP A 23 -12.99 -10.24 -1.21
N ILE A 24 -14.08 -9.95 -0.47
CA ILE A 24 -14.10 -9.97 1.00
C ILE A 24 -13.49 -11.23 1.57
N GLU A 25 -13.98 -12.39 1.15
CA GLU A 25 -13.54 -13.68 1.71
C GLU A 25 -12.04 -13.89 1.49
N ARG A 26 -11.58 -13.74 0.26
CA ARG A 26 -10.20 -14.04 -0.10
C ARG A 26 -9.22 -13.06 0.52
N CYS A 27 -9.52 -11.77 0.45
CA CYS A 27 -8.68 -10.71 1.01
C CYS A 27 -8.58 -10.85 2.54
N LEU A 28 -9.72 -10.88 3.24
CA LEU A 28 -9.73 -10.89 4.71
C LEU A 28 -9.19 -12.19 5.28
N SER A 29 -9.45 -13.34 4.64
CA SER A 29 -8.90 -14.62 5.08
C SER A 29 -7.37 -14.66 4.96
N SER A 30 -6.79 -14.09 3.89
CA SER A 30 -5.33 -14.06 3.74
C SER A 30 -4.63 -13.27 4.85
N ILE A 31 -5.26 -12.20 5.35
CA ILE A 31 -4.71 -11.43 6.48
C ILE A 31 -4.86 -12.20 7.80
N ARG A 32 -6.03 -12.85 8.03
CA ARG A 32 -6.26 -13.67 9.21
C ARG A 32 -5.28 -14.85 9.31
N ASP A 33 -5.02 -15.48 8.18
CA ASP A 33 -4.22 -16.70 8.07
C ASP A 33 -2.71 -16.42 7.94
N SER A 34 -2.30 -15.15 8.13
CA SER A 34 -0.89 -14.75 8.20
C SER A 34 -0.20 -15.37 9.41
N ASP A 35 1.05 -15.80 9.24
CA ASP A 35 1.90 -16.33 10.31
C ASP A 35 2.39 -15.26 11.31
N TYR A 36 2.23 -13.99 10.96
CA TYR A 36 2.52 -12.84 11.82
C TYR A 36 1.22 -12.09 12.15
N PRO A 37 0.86 -11.94 13.44
CA PRO A 37 -0.38 -11.26 13.81
C PRO A 37 -0.33 -9.78 13.46
N SER A 38 -1.40 -9.28 12.84
CA SER A 38 -1.63 -7.86 12.62
C SER A 38 -3.07 -7.51 13.01
N ASP A 39 -3.26 -6.33 13.60
CA ASP A 39 -4.60 -5.80 13.77
C ASP A 39 -5.13 -5.34 12.41
N LEU A 40 -6.41 -5.55 12.14
CA LEU A 40 -7.01 -5.20 10.85
C LEU A 40 -8.11 -4.15 11.00
N VAL A 41 -7.98 -3.08 10.24
CA VAL A 41 -9.03 -2.09 10.05
C VAL A 41 -9.49 -2.04 8.60
N VAL A 42 -10.79 -2.11 8.38
CA VAL A 42 -11.40 -1.83 7.07
C VAL A 42 -12.07 -0.46 7.13
N ILE A 43 -11.64 0.43 6.23
CA ILE A 43 -12.24 1.76 6.06
C ILE A 43 -13.22 1.67 4.89
N ASP A 44 -14.50 1.52 5.22
CA ASP A 44 -15.55 1.51 4.20
C ASP A 44 -15.76 2.92 3.64
N ASN A 45 -15.47 3.08 2.37
CA ASN A 45 -15.45 4.35 1.66
C ASN A 45 -16.79 4.66 0.98
N ALA A 46 -17.90 4.46 1.72
CA ALA A 46 -19.28 4.60 1.29
C ALA A 46 -19.74 3.54 0.27
N SER A 47 -19.50 2.27 0.55
CA SER A 47 -20.02 1.15 -0.26
C SER A 47 -21.55 1.16 -0.33
N THR A 48 -22.07 0.76 -1.49
CA THR A 48 -23.51 0.67 -1.77
C THR A 48 -24.00 -0.76 -1.94
N ASP A 49 -23.09 -1.73 -1.96
CA ASP A 49 -23.35 -3.16 -1.98
C ASP A 49 -23.47 -3.74 -0.55
N ARG A 50 -23.37 -5.05 -0.40
CA ARG A 50 -23.47 -5.74 0.90
C ARG A 50 -22.16 -5.73 1.71
N THR A 51 -21.12 -5.01 1.27
CA THR A 51 -19.80 -4.96 1.95
C THR A 51 -19.93 -4.77 3.46
N VAL A 52 -20.63 -3.71 3.88
CA VAL A 52 -20.75 -3.35 5.30
C VAL A 52 -21.48 -4.43 6.11
N SER A 53 -22.61 -4.95 5.59
CA SER A 53 -23.37 -5.98 6.28
C SER A 53 -22.59 -7.28 6.42
N ILE A 54 -21.93 -7.73 5.35
CA ILE A 54 -21.12 -8.95 5.37
C ILE A 54 -19.98 -8.83 6.40
N ILE A 55 -19.26 -7.71 6.42
CA ILE A 55 -18.15 -7.52 7.38
C ILE A 55 -18.68 -7.48 8.81
N ALA A 56 -19.73 -6.73 9.07
CA ALA A 56 -20.30 -6.59 10.42
C ALA A 56 -20.87 -7.92 10.98
N GLU A 57 -21.43 -8.77 10.13
CA GLU A 57 -22.04 -10.05 10.53
C GLU A 57 -21.00 -11.18 10.67
N ARG A 58 -20.10 -11.30 9.69
CA ARG A 58 -19.22 -12.47 9.55
C ARG A 58 -17.79 -12.26 10.05
N TYR A 59 -17.33 -10.99 10.13
CA TYR A 59 -15.94 -10.65 10.45
C TYR A 59 -15.84 -9.73 11.67
N ARG A 60 -16.47 -10.09 12.77
CA ARG A 60 -16.58 -9.29 14.02
C ARG A 60 -15.23 -8.97 14.69
N TRP A 61 -14.18 -9.64 14.30
CA TRP A 61 -12.81 -9.38 14.76
C TRP A 61 -12.14 -8.20 14.04
N ILE A 62 -12.77 -7.69 12.96
CA ILE A 62 -12.26 -6.58 12.17
C ILE A 62 -12.83 -5.26 12.70
N ARG A 63 -11.98 -4.28 12.85
CA ARG A 63 -12.42 -2.91 13.12
C ARG A 63 -12.96 -2.29 11.82
N LEU A 64 -14.27 -2.10 11.73
CA LEU A 64 -14.93 -1.47 10.58
C LEU A 64 -15.18 0.01 10.87
N VAL A 65 -14.60 0.89 10.06
CA VAL A 65 -14.80 2.34 10.08
C VAL A 65 -15.56 2.75 8.82
N ARG A 66 -16.71 3.42 8.98
CA ARG A 66 -17.57 3.77 7.86
C ARG A 66 -17.47 5.26 7.52
N SER A 67 -17.12 5.59 6.30
CA SER A 67 -17.21 6.95 5.77
C SER A 67 -18.63 7.24 5.26
N ARG A 68 -19.10 8.47 5.44
CA ARG A 68 -20.40 8.92 4.90
C ARG A 68 -20.36 9.23 3.41
N LYS A 69 -19.17 9.38 2.83
CA LYS A 69 -18.95 9.69 1.41
C LYS A 69 -17.65 9.04 0.95
N ASN A 70 -17.51 8.84 -0.35
CA ASN A 70 -16.24 8.39 -0.94
C ASN A 70 -15.20 9.52 -0.82
N LEU A 71 -14.13 9.25 -0.08
CA LEU A 71 -13.03 10.17 0.19
C LEU A 71 -11.88 10.05 -0.84
N GLY A 72 -11.96 9.08 -1.76
CA GLY A 72 -10.84 8.64 -2.58
C GLY A 72 -9.88 7.73 -1.81
N PHE A 73 -8.90 7.16 -2.52
CA PHE A 73 -8.00 6.15 -1.97
C PHE A 73 -7.10 6.71 -0.86
N GLY A 74 -6.39 7.81 -1.15
CA GLY A 74 -5.42 8.36 -0.21
C GLY A 74 -6.05 8.85 1.09
N GLN A 75 -7.15 9.61 1.01
CA GLN A 75 -7.78 10.17 2.20
C GLN A 75 -8.44 9.10 3.08
N ALA A 76 -8.98 8.04 2.47
CA ALA A 76 -9.51 6.90 3.23
C ALA A 76 -8.37 6.13 3.95
N ASN A 77 -7.24 5.88 3.27
CA ASN A 77 -6.05 5.29 3.91
C ASN A 77 -5.49 6.17 5.05
N ASN A 78 -5.56 7.50 4.92
CA ASN A 78 -5.12 8.42 5.96
C ASN A 78 -5.88 8.24 7.29
N ILE A 79 -7.10 7.73 7.27
CA ILE A 79 -7.82 7.39 8.50
C ILE A 79 -7.08 6.26 9.24
N GLY A 80 -6.75 5.17 8.55
CA GLY A 80 -6.00 4.05 9.13
C GLY A 80 -4.57 4.45 9.53
N MET A 81 -3.87 5.23 8.69
CA MET A 81 -2.55 5.76 9.02
C MET A 81 -2.56 6.61 10.30
N ARG A 82 -3.58 7.44 10.49
CA ARG A 82 -3.76 8.23 11.72
C ARG A 82 -3.98 7.32 12.93
N MET A 83 -4.81 6.30 12.80
CA MET A 83 -5.01 5.32 13.86
C MET A 83 -3.71 4.64 14.26
N ALA A 84 -2.86 4.28 13.27
CA ALA A 84 -1.56 3.70 13.56
C ALA A 84 -0.65 4.64 14.36
N LEU A 85 -0.70 5.95 14.09
CA LEU A 85 0.04 6.97 14.84
C LEU A 85 -0.50 7.15 16.27
N GLU A 86 -1.82 7.24 16.41
CA GLU A 86 -2.48 7.52 17.69
C GLU A 86 -2.43 6.32 18.66
N GLU A 87 -2.46 5.10 18.12
CA GLU A 87 -2.49 3.86 18.88
C GLU A 87 -1.10 3.19 19.03
N ASN A 88 -0.02 3.90 18.64
CA ASN A 88 1.37 3.48 18.78
C ASN A 88 1.69 2.13 18.12
N TYR A 89 1.27 1.94 16.87
CA TYR A 89 1.77 0.86 16.04
C TYR A 89 3.20 1.16 15.58
N ASP A 90 3.96 0.11 15.27
CA ASP A 90 5.31 0.23 14.73
C ASP A 90 5.27 0.33 13.21
N TYR A 91 4.32 -0.37 12.60
CA TYR A 91 4.14 -0.43 11.15
C TYR A 91 2.68 -0.29 10.75
N VAL A 92 2.47 0.29 9.58
CA VAL A 92 1.20 0.28 8.85
C VAL A 92 1.38 -0.56 7.58
N PHE A 93 0.46 -1.48 7.33
CA PHE A 93 0.42 -2.27 6.10
C PHE A 93 -0.84 -1.92 5.31
N LEU A 94 -0.69 -1.16 4.22
CA LEU A 94 -1.78 -0.83 3.31
C LEU A 94 -1.97 -1.98 2.34
N VAL A 95 -3.17 -2.52 2.24
CA VAL A 95 -3.53 -3.60 1.33
C VAL A 95 -4.79 -3.20 0.55
N ASN A 96 -4.75 -3.35 -0.78
CA ASN A 96 -5.93 -3.11 -1.60
C ASN A 96 -7.02 -4.15 -1.33
N GLN A 97 -8.28 -3.76 -1.49
CA GLN A 97 -9.43 -4.65 -1.29
C GLN A 97 -9.44 -5.85 -2.26
N ASP A 98 -8.93 -5.68 -3.47
CA ASP A 98 -8.84 -6.70 -4.53
C ASP A 98 -7.50 -7.45 -4.51
N ALA A 99 -6.89 -7.55 -3.31
CA ALA A 99 -5.58 -8.16 -3.10
C ALA A 99 -5.59 -9.15 -1.93
N TRP A 100 -4.67 -10.10 -1.94
CA TRP A 100 -4.43 -11.08 -0.86
C TRP A 100 -2.95 -11.43 -0.79
N ILE A 101 -2.50 -11.83 0.37
CA ILE A 101 -1.09 -12.05 0.68
C ILE A 101 -0.78 -13.52 0.96
N GLU A 102 0.49 -13.88 0.81
CA GLU A 102 1.02 -15.16 1.29
C GLU A 102 1.11 -15.16 2.83
N PRO A 103 1.01 -16.32 3.50
CA PRO A 103 1.06 -16.40 4.96
C PRO A 103 2.29 -15.74 5.59
N ASN A 104 3.46 -15.85 4.95
CA ASN A 104 4.72 -15.31 5.45
C ASN A 104 4.92 -13.81 5.16
N THR A 105 3.98 -13.15 4.47
CA THR A 105 4.21 -11.78 3.95
C THR A 105 4.46 -10.78 5.06
N VAL A 106 3.59 -10.72 6.07
CA VAL A 106 3.71 -9.72 7.13
C VAL A 106 4.99 -9.94 7.94
N GLY A 107 5.29 -11.19 8.32
CA GLY A 107 6.50 -11.53 9.08
C GLY A 107 7.79 -11.21 8.32
N THR A 108 7.81 -11.51 7.01
CA THR A 108 8.94 -11.15 6.13
C THR A 108 9.15 -9.64 6.07
N LEU A 109 8.08 -8.86 5.88
CA LEU A 109 8.17 -7.40 5.79
C LEU A 109 8.60 -6.77 7.11
N VAL A 110 8.13 -7.27 8.26
CA VAL A 110 8.60 -6.83 9.59
C VAL A 110 10.10 -7.06 9.73
N GLY A 111 10.59 -8.30 9.51
CA GLY A 111 12.00 -8.62 9.66
C GLY A 111 12.91 -7.80 8.72
N LEU A 112 12.43 -7.50 7.51
CA LEU A 112 13.17 -6.65 6.58
C LEU A 112 13.16 -5.17 7.01
N ALA A 113 12.06 -4.65 7.52
CA ALA A 113 12.00 -3.27 8.00
C ALA A 113 12.87 -3.04 9.24
N GLU A 114 12.97 -4.04 10.13
CA GLU A 114 13.91 -4.00 11.26
C GLU A 114 15.38 -4.05 10.80
N LYS A 115 15.68 -4.89 9.81
CA LYS A 115 17.04 -5.05 9.26
C LYS A 115 17.49 -3.86 8.42
N TYR A 116 16.57 -3.19 7.73
CA TYR A 116 16.83 -2.11 6.78
C TYR A 116 15.96 -0.88 7.10
N PRO A 117 16.23 -0.14 8.20
CA PRO A 117 15.37 0.94 8.70
C PRO A 117 15.38 2.20 7.82
N ASP A 118 16.22 2.26 6.82
CA ASP A 118 16.27 3.32 5.81
C ASP A 118 15.19 3.20 4.71
N TYR A 119 14.47 2.05 4.65
CA TYR A 119 13.32 1.92 3.76
C TYR A 119 12.05 2.50 4.39
N GLY A 120 11.48 3.51 3.74
CA GLY A 120 10.20 4.11 4.14
C GLY A 120 8.97 3.40 3.57
N VAL A 121 9.16 2.65 2.47
CA VAL A 121 8.14 1.77 1.87
C VAL A 121 8.78 0.47 1.43
N LEU A 122 8.24 -0.63 1.91
CA LEU A 122 8.52 -1.99 1.43
C LEU A 122 7.25 -2.61 0.84
N SER A 123 7.42 -3.46 -0.16
CA SER A 123 6.33 -4.18 -0.80
C SER A 123 6.74 -5.62 -1.09
N PRO A 124 5.84 -6.62 -1.06
CA PRO A 124 6.10 -7.92 -1.65
C PRO A 124 6.14 -7.81 -3.18
N VAL A 125 6.49 -8.88 -3.86
CA VAL A 125 6.24 -9.01 -5.31
C VAL A 125 4.75 -9.04 -5.56
N HIS A 126 4.27 -8.30 -6.57
CA HIS A 126 2.86 -8.33 -6.96
C HIS A 126 2.65 -9.34 -8.09
N LEU A 127 1.76 -10.29 -7.86
CA LEU A 127 1.26 -11.24 -8.84
C LEU A 127 -0.13 -10.83 -9.33
N ASP A 128 -0.55 -11.39 -10.45
CA ASP A 128 -1.92 -11.25 -10.94
C ASP A 128 -2.93 -11.96 -10.02
N GLY A 129 -4.23 -11.78 -10.29
CA GLY A 129 -5.29 -12.39 -9.49
C GLY A 129 -5.33 -13.93 -9.51
N LYS A 130 -4.52 -14.58 -10.34
CA LYS A 130 -4.34 -16.04 -10.34
C LYS A 130 -3.09 -16.48 -9.58
N GLY A 131 -2.16 -15.57 -9.33
CA GLY A 131 -0.86 -15.88 -8.72
C GLY A 131 0.12 -16.55 -9.69
N GLU A 132 -0.15 -16.50 -11.00
CA GLU A 132 0.63 -17.20 -12.02
C GLU A 132 1.69 -16.31 -12.66
N HIS A 133 1.40 -15.01 -12.78
CA HIS A 133 2.27 -14.05 -13.46
C HIS A 133 2.43 -12.77 -12.62
N LEU A 134 3.46 -11.97 -12.93
CA LEU A 134 3.57 -10.65 -12.33
C LEU A 134 2.36 -9.78 -12.71
N ASP A 135 1.85 -8.99 -11.75
CA ASP A 135 0.90 -7.91 -12.04
C ASP A 135 1.46 -7.03 -13.16
N GLY A 136 0.64 -6.75 -14.16
CA GLY A 136 1.11 -6.07 -15.37
C GLY A 136 1.66 -4.65 -15.13
N SER A 137 1.18 -3.95 -14.11
CA SER A 137 1.73 -2.64 -13.72
C SER A 137 3.02 -2.81 -12.94
N PHE A 138 3.06 -3.74 -12.00
CA PHE A 138 4.26 -4.06 -11.24
C PHE A 138 5.41 -4.48 -12.16
N ALA A 139 5.15 -5.36 -13.13
CA ALA A 139 6.14 -5.79 -14.11
C ALA A 139 6.81 -4.61 -14.84
N LYS A 140 6.05 -3.56 -15.18
CA LYS A 140 6.59 -2.36 -15.83
C LYS A 140 7.55 -1.59 -14.94
N TYR A 141 7.30 -1.53 -13.63
CA TYR A 141 8.15 -0.77 -12.69
C TYR A 141 9.44 -1.51 -12.34
N VAL A 142 9.42 -2.84 -12.37
CA VAL A 142 10.56 -3.67 -11.91
C VAL A 142 11.38 -4.27 -13.04
N GLY A 143 11.02 -4.05 -14.31
CA GLY A 143 11.75 -4.57 -15.47
C GLY A 143 11.40 -6.01 -15.86
N GLY A 144 10.23 -6.50 -15.44
CA GLY A 144 9.69 -7.81 -15.80
C GLY A 144 10.14 -8.97 -14.92
N ALA A 145 9.64 -10.17 -15.22
CA ALA A 145 9.83 -11.36 -14.40
C ALA A 145 11.30 -11.79 -14.29
N SER A 146 12.07 -11.70 -15.37
CA SER A 146 13.52 -12.04 -15.37
C SER A 146 14.33 -11.13 -14.44
N ALA A 147 13.97 -9.84 -14.36
CA ALA A 147 14.61 -8.90 -13.45
C ALA A 147 14.33 -9.24 -11.99
N VAL A 148 13.12 -9.68 -11.66
CA VAL A 148 12.75 -10.13 -10.30
C VAL A 148 13.47 -11.41 -9.93
N SER A 149 13.43 -12.44 -10.79
CA SER A 149 14.02 -13.76 -10.53
C SER A 149 15.55 -13.75 -10.41
N SER A 150 16.23 -12.81 -11.08
CA SER A 150 17.68 -12.70 -11.05
C SER A 150 18.25 -12.08 -9.78
N LYS A 151 17.40 -11.45 -8.94
CA LYS A 151 17.84 -10.74 -7.73
C LYS A 151 18.04 -11.71 -6.56
N LYS A 152 19.26 -11.71 -6.00
CA LYS A 152 19.63 -12.47 -4.81
C LYS A 152 19.60 -11.63 -3.53
N SER A 153 19.15 -10.38 -3.60
CA SER A 153 19.08 -9.47 -2.45
C SER A 153 17.74 -9.61 -1.73
N ASP A 154 17.76 -9.41 -0.42
CA ASP A 154 16.56 -9.42 0.42
C ASP A 154 15.55 -8.35 -0.03
N ILE A 155 16.05 -7.19 -0.46
CA ILE A 155 15.25 -6.07 -0.97
C ILE A 155 15.87 -5.59 -2.29
N VAL A 156 15.02 -5.29 -3.24
CA VAL A 156 15.36 -4.62 -4.50
C VAL A 156 14.85 -3.19 -4.43
N GLU A 157 15.75 -2.22 -4.47
CA GLU A 157 15.37 -0.82 -4.54
C GLU A 157 14.67 -0.54 -5.88
N ALA A 158 13.56 0.18 -5.83
CA ALA A 158 12.74 0.49 -6.99
C ALA A 158 12.44 1.99 -7.05
N ALA A 159 12.39 2.53 -8.26
CA ALA A 159 12.01 3.91 -8.48
C ALA A 159 10.56 4.17 -8.04
N PHE A 160 9.72 3.19 -8.16
CA PHE A 160 8.31 3.25 -7.80
C PHE A 160 7.77 1.84 -7.59
N VAL A 161 6.85 1.70 -6.64
CA VAL A 161 5.99 0.54 -6.45
C VAL A 161 4.60 1.08 -6.16
N ASN A 162 3.57 0.60 -6.84
CA ASN A 162 2.19 1.04 -6.60
C ASN A 162 1.65 0.59 -5.24
N ALA A 163 0.73 1.36 -4.67
CA ALA A 163 0.24 1.22 -3.30
C ALA A 163 -0.76 0.05 -3.10
N ALA A 164 -0.60 -1.08 -3.82
CA ALA A 164 -1.42 -2.26 -3.58
C ALA A 164 -1.03 -3.01 -2.29
N PHE A 165 0.27 -2.96 -1.94
CA PHE A 165 0.85 -3.57 -0.75
C PHE A 165 1.99 -2.70 -0.22
N TRP A 166 1.68 -1.71 0.59
CA TRP A 166 2.70 -0.85 1.17
C TRP A 166 2.89 -1.09 2.66
N PHE A 167 4.06 -1.57 3.03
CA PHE A 167 4.49 -1.71 4.40
C PHE A 167 5.34 -0.49 4.77
N ILE A 168 4.85 0.30 5.73
CA ILE A 168 5.38 1.63 6.05
C ILE A 168 5.73 1.68 7.54
N PRO A 169 6.99 1.97 7.92
CA PRO A 169 7.33 2.26 9.31
C PRO A 169 6.57 3.50 9.80
N VAL A 170 5.96 3.42 10.98
CA VAL A 170 5.25 4.55 11.57
C VAL A 170 6.20 5.73 11.86
N SER A 171 7.48 5.46 12.10
CA SER A 171 8.53 6.49 12.18
C SER A 171 8.68 7.30 10.88
N ALA A 172 8.64 6.64 9.72
CA ALA A 172 8.63 7.30 8.42
C ALA A 172 7.32 8.06 8.20
N LEU A 173 6.18 7.45 8.54
CA LEU A 173 4.87 8.11 8.47
C LEU A 173 4.81 9.39 9.32
N LYS A 174 5.38 9.39 10.52
CA LYS A 174 5.49 10.59 11.39
C LYS A 174 6.26 11.72 10.71
N LYS A 175 7.32 11.40 9.97
CA LYS A 175 8.19 12.38 9.32
C LYS A 175 7.61 12.91 8.00
N VAL A 176 7.01 12.03 7.20
CA VAL A 176 6.56 12.34 5.83
C VAL A 176 5.08 12.79 5.79
N GLY A 177 4.29 12.34 6.77
CA GLY A 177 2.84 12.53 6.79
C GLY A 177 2.09 11.47 5.98
N GLY A 178 0.78 11.64 5.86
CA GLY A 178 -0.10 10.77 5.06
C GLY A 178 -0.14 11.16 3.57
N PHE A 179 -1.08 10.57 2.84
CA PHE A 179 -1.33 10.93 1.43
C PHE A 179 -1.80 12.37 1.30
N SER A 180 -1.32 13.05 0.26
CA SER A 180 -1.70 14.44 -0.03
C SER A 180 -3.18 14.57 -0.44
N PRO A 181 -3.91 15.56 0.10
CA PRO A 181 -5.30 15.81 -0.29
C PRO A 181 -5.45 16.38 -1.71
N LEU A 182 -4.37 16.73 -2.38
CA LEU A 182 -4.37 17.20 -3.77
C LEU A 182 -4.84 16.11 -4.74
N PHE A 183 -4.66 14.83 -4.37
CA PHE A 183 -5.01 13.68 -5.20
C PHE A 183 -6.25 12.98 -4.64
N PHE A 184 -7.34 12.97 -5.42
CA PHE A 184 -8.55 12.24 -5.06
C PHE A 184 -8.41 10.74 -5.41
N HIS A 185 -7.88 10.46 -6.60
CA HIS A 185 -7.66 9.10 -7.10
C HIS A 185 -6.61 9.14 -8.22
N TYR A 186 -5.62 8.28 -8.12
CA TYR A 186 -4.36 8.25 -8.89
C TYR A 186 -3.40 9.41 -8.53
N GLY A 187 -2.11 9.10 -8.56
CA GLY A 187 -1.02 10.04 -8.30
C GLY A 187 -0.68 10.27 -6.84
N GLU A 188 -1.58 9.90 -5.93
CA GLU A 188 -1.33 9.94 -4.49
C GLU A 188 -0.14 9.05 -4.07
N ASP A 189 0.03 7.92 -4.73
CA ASP A 189 1.14 7.00 -4.52
C ASP A 189 2.46 7.55 -5.09
N VAL A 190 2.43 8.17 -6.26
CA VAL A 190 3.60 8.83 -6.85
C VAL A 190 4.08 9.99 -5.96
N ASP A 191 3.17 10.88 -5.55
CA ASP A 191 3.47 11.98 -4.62
C ASP A 191 4.06 11.47 -3.31
N TYR A 192 3.48 10.40 -2.75
CA TYR A 192 3.97 9.82 -1.50
C TYR A 192 5.39 9.28 -1.61
N ILE A 193 5.72 8.57 -2.71
CA ILE A 193 7.07 8.09 -3.00
C ILE A 193 8.04 9.25 -3.19
N HIS A 194 7.66 10.33 -3.90
CA HIS A 194 8.48 11.52 -4.05
C HIS A 194 8.80 12.13 -2.67
N ARG A 195 7.82 12.28 -1.79
CA ARG A 195 8.04 12.79 -0.44
C ARG A 195 8.90 11.85 0.41
N MET A 196 8.69 10.53 0.34
CA MET A 196 9.57 9.57 1.03
C MET A 196 11.04 9.80 0.66
N ARG A 197 11.34 9.95 -0.64
CA ARG A 197 12.71 10.19 -1.12
C ARG A 197 13.25 11.55 -0.70
N PHE A 198 12.43 12.59 -0.77
CA PHE A 198 12.82 13.93 -0.32
C PHE A 198 13.26 13.91 1.15
N TYR A 199 12.61 13.10 1.98
CA TYR A 199 12.98 12.90 3.38
C TYR A 199 14.11 11.89 3.59
N GLY A 200 14.74 11.38 2.52
CA GLY A 200 15.90 10.50 2.56
C GLY A 200 15.58 9.02 2.74
N TYR A 201 14.32 8.61 2.62
CA TYR A 201 13.95 7.20 2.65
C TYR A 201 14.09 6.52 1.30
N ARG A 202 14.47 5.25 1.33
CA ARG A 202 14.46 4.35 0.18
C ARG A 202 13.09 3.70 0.03
N VAL A 203 12.81 3.24 -1.18
CA VAL A 203 11.60 2.50 -1.54
C VAL A 203 11.99 1.24 -2.28
N GLY A 204 11.35 0.12 -1.98
CA GLY A 204 11.72 -1.14 -2.61
C GLY A 204 10.67 -2.23 -2.46
N TYR A 205 10.97 -3.37 -3.09
CA TYR A 205 10.21 -4.59 -2.93
C TYR A 205 11.10 -5.75 -2.55
N THR A 206 10.53 -6.76 -1.92
CA THR A 206 11.24 -7.99 -1.59
C THR A 206 10.79 -9.15 -2.47
N PRO A 207 11.75 -9.94 -3.04
CA PRO A 207 11.43 -11.17 -3.75
C PRO A 207 11.16 -12.37 -2.83
N LEU A 208 11.26 -12.21 -1.49
CA LEU A 208 11.11 -13.30 -0.52
C LEU A 208 9.65 -13.66 -0.23
N THR A 209 8.71 -12.84 -0.66
CA THR A 209 7.27 -13.06 -0.52
C THR A 209 6.50 -12.35 -1.62
N SER A 210 5.25 -12.74 -1.81
CA SER A 210 4.38 -12.18 -2.84
C SER A 210 2.98 -11.88 -2.31
N GLY A 211 2.24 -11.08 -3.06
CA GLY A 211 0.81 -10.89 -2.91
C GLY A 211 0.14 -10.85 -4.27
N CYS A 212 -1.08 -11.35 -4.34
CA CYS A 212 -1.86 -11.34 -5.58
C CYS A 212 -2.76 -10.11 -5.62
N HIS A 213 -2.88 -9.50 -6.79
CA HIS A 213 -3.70 -8.31 -7.02
C HIS A 213 -4.61 -8.52 -8.22
N ASP A 214 -5.91 -8.67 -7.96
CA ASP A 214 -6.93 -8.96 -8.98
C ASP A 214 -7.41 -7.68 -9.65
N ARG A 215 -6.53 -7.06 -10.44
CA ARG A 215 -6.90 -5.87 -11.20
C ARG A 215 -7.95 -6.20 -12.25
N GLN A 216 -9.09 -5.53 -12.15
CA GLN A 216 -10.04 -5.51 -13.27
C GLN A 216 -9.49 -4.61 -14.37
N ASN A 217 -9.21 -5.19 -15.55
CA ASN A 217 -8.84 -4.43 -16.73
C ASN A 217 -10.06 -3.61 -17.19
N ARG A 218 -10.10 -2.34 -16.84
CA ARG A 218 -11.10 -1.39 -17.32
C ARG A 218 -10.55 -0.65 -18.53
N PRO A 219 -11.31 -0.51 -19.63
CA PRO A 219 -10.87 0.28 -20.77
C PRO A 219 -10.68 1.74 -20.36
N ILE A 220 -9.57 2.33 -20.80
CA ILE A 220 -9.27 3.75 -20.51
C ILE A 220 -10.16 4.59 -21.45
N THR A 221 -11.11 5.33 -20.89
CA THR A 221 -11.91 6.29 -21.63
C THR A 221 -11.13 7.60 -21.83
N ARG A 222 -11.56 8.44 -22.78
CA ARG A 222 -10.98 9.79 -22.98
C ARG A 222 -11.05 10.63 -21.69
N GLU A 223 -12.14 10.54 -20.94
CA GLU A 223 -12.28 11.24 -19.66
C GLU A 223 -11.27 10.73 -18.62
N THR A 224 -11.09 9.42 -18.55
CA THR A 224 -10.08 8.82 -17.65
C THR A 224 -8.68 9.27 -18.07
N GLN A 225 -8.36 9.32 -19.37
CA GLN A 225 -7.06 9.80 -19.83
C GLN A 225 -6.82 11.26 -19.44
N MET A 226 -7.79 12.14 -19.62
CA MET A 226 -7.67 13.54 -19.19
C MET A 226 -7.46 13.70 -17.69
N LYS A 227 -8.06 12.83 -16.87
CA LYS A 227 -7.81 12.79 -15.43
C LYS A 227 -6.38 12.34 -15.12
N LEU A 228 -5.88 11.31 -15.79
CA LEU A 228 -4.52 10.82 -15.65
C LEU A 228 -3.48 11.88 -16.06
N ASP A 229 -3.72 12.61 -17.14
CA ASP A 229 -2.85 13.70 -17.58
C ASP A 229 -2.76 14.83 -16.54
N ARG A 230 -3.91 15.22 -15.96
CA ARG A 230 -3.92 16.21 -14.85
C ARG A 230 -3.13 15.72 -13.63
N VAL A 231 -3.33 14.46 -13.26
CA VAL A 231 -2.60 13.83 -12.15
C VAL A 231 -1.11 13.82 -12.42
N TYR A 232 -0.70 13.49 -13.65
CA TYR A 232 0.71 13.53 -14.05
C TYR A 232 1.30 14.92 -13.83
N TYR A 233 0.68 15.98 -14.36
CA TYR A 233 1.17 17.35 -14.15
C TYR A 233 1.21 17.75 -12.68
N LEU A 234 0.18 17.40 -11.90
CA LEU A 234 0.19 17.65 -10.46
C LEU A 234 1.35 16.95 -9.76
N SER A 235 1.62 15.69 -10.08
CA SER A 235 2.72 14.92 -9.47
C SER A 235 4.09 15.48 -9.83
N VAL A 236 4.25 16.05 -11.05
CA VAL A 236 5.49 16.72 -11.47
C VAL A 236 5.69 18.05 -10.72
N VAL A 237 4.63 18.85 -10.60
CA VAL A 237 4.71 20.16 -9.93
C VAL A 237 4.87 20.03 -8.42
N SER A 238 4.27 18.99 -7.80
CA SER A 238 4.38 18.72 -6.37
C SER A 238 5.66 17.97 -5.97
N ASP A 239 6.49 17.53 -6.92
CA ASP A 239 7.71 16.79 -6.62
C ASP A 239 8.79 17.66 -5.97
N LEU A 240 8.96 17.50 -4.66
CA LEU A 240 9.95 18.22 -3.86
C LEU A 240 11.41 17.94 -4.26
N ASN A 241 11.67 16.86 -5.01
CA ASN A 241 13.00 16.49 -5.50
C ASN A 241 13.36 17.22 -6.80
N SER A 242 12.38 17.82 -7.46
CA SER A 242 12.58 18.59 -8.69
C SER A 242 12.88 20.04 -8.33
N GLY A 243 14.07 20.54 -8.66
CA GLY A 243 14.34 21.99 -8.56
C GLY A 243 13.40 22.77 -9.47
N MET A 244 13.03 24.02 -9.09
CA MET A 244 12.10 24.90 -9.83
C MET A 244 12.41 25.00 -11.34
N ALA A 245 13.67 24.89 -11.75
CA ALA A 245 14.08 24.93 -13.16
C ALA A 245 13.54 23.75 -14.00
N LYS A 246 13.31 22.57 -13.40
CA LYS A 246 12.71 21.41 -14.10
C LYS A 246 11.20 21.54 -14.26
N CYS A 247 10.52 22.24 -13.35
CA CYS A 247 9.07 22.46 -13.43
C CYS A 247 8.68 23.42 -14.55
N LEU A 248 9.57 24.33 -14.94
CA LEU A 248 9.33 25.39 -15.94
C LEU A 248 9.93 25.09 -17.33
N GLY A 249 10.76 24.04 -17.45
CA GLY A 249 11.52 23.74 -18.69
C GLY A 249 11.01 22.55 -19.51
N GLY A 250 9.87 22.03 -19.21
CA GLY A 250 9.24 20.90 -19.94
C GLY A 250 8.29 21.36 -21.05
N TYR A 251 8.82 21.97 -22.09
CA TYR A 251 8.18 22.11 -23.40
C TYR A 251 9.14 21.63 -24.47
#